data_6d8647389dcd4b974aafa0e065d7e98c
#
_entry.id   6d8647389dcd4b974aafa0e065d7e98c
#
_cell.length_a   1.000
_cell.length_b   1.000
_cell.length_c   1.000
_cell.angle_alpha   90.00
_cell.angle_beta   90.00
_cell.angle_gamma   90.00
#
_symmetry.space_group_name_H-M   'P 1'
#
loop_
_entity.id
_entity.type
_entity.pdbx_description
1 polymer ?
#
loop_
_entity_poly.entity_id
_entity_poly.type
_entity_poly.pdbx_seq_one_letter_code
_entity_poly.pdbx_strand_id
1 'polypeptide(L)'
;MLLAAYEGTPFLEAQISTIFGQLAVDVDVYISIDLSSDGTEELVRKIQISNPSIFIVSSGQRFGSAAKNFYHLINTVDVTKYDYVAFADQDDIWLPDKLSSAVSSLSRNKVAGFSSDVYAFWPNRCTFSLVKKSLPTTGLDHFYESPGPGCSQVFTSAS
;
A
#
# COMPACT_ATOMS: atom_id res chain seq x y z
N MET A 1 3.99 -0.47 6.71
CA MET A 1 3.31 -0.69 5.42
C MET A 1 2.39 -1.89 5.53
N LEU A 2 1.14 -1.79 5.09
CA LEU A 2 0.17 -2.87 5.01
C LEU A 2 -0.09 -3.21 3.54
N LEU A 3 0.28 -4.42 3.11
CA LEU A 3 0.16 -4.88 1.73
C LEU A 3 -0.80 -6.08 1.66
N ALA A 4 -1.84 -5.96 0.85
CA ALA A 4 -2.78 -7.04 0.57
C ALA A 4 -2.45 -7.68 -0.79
N ALA A 5 -2.30 -9.01 -0.82
CA ALA A 5 -1.94 -9.76 -2.02
C ALA A 5 -2.97 -10.85 -2.36
N TYR A 6 -3.26 -11.00 -3.65
CA TYR A 6 -4.07 -12.07 -4.24
C TYR A 6 -3.71 -12.27 -5.71
N GLU A 7 -3.31 -13.49 -6.11
CA GLU A 7 -2.89 -13.81 -7.50
C GLU A 7 -1.87 -12.78 -8.04
N GLY A 8 -0.84 -12.46 -7.21
CA GLY A 8 0.05 -11.31 -7.40
C GLY A 8 1.39 -11.63 -8.04
N THR A 9 1.66 -12.89 -8.40
CA THR A 9 2.96 -13.33 -8.92
C THR A 9 3.54 -12.43 -10.01
N PRO A 10 2.78 -11.89 -10.98
CA PRO A 10 3.35 -11.06 -12.04
C PRO A 10 3.86 -9.68 -11.59
N PHE A 11 3.42 -9.20 -10.42
CA PHE A 11 3.60 -7.80 -10.05
C PHE A 11 4.36 -7.59 -8.73
N LEU A 12 4.21 -8.50 -7.77
CA LEU A 12 4.70 -8.34 -6.39
C LEU A 12 6.19 -8.06 -6.28
N GLU A 13 7.03 -8.67 -7.11
CA GLU A 13 8.48 -8.45 -7.06
C GLU A 13 8.82 -6.99 -7.40
N ALA A 14 8.20 -6.43 -8.44
CA ALA A 14 8.37 -5.03 -8.83
C ALA A 14 7.81 -4.09 -7.76
N GLN A 15 6.60 -4.37 -7.26
CA GLN A 15 5.97 -3.59 -6.19
C GLN A 15 6.86 -3.53 -4.94
N ILE A 16 7.28 -4.68 -4.41
CA ILE A 16 8.13 -4.77 -3.21
C ILE A 16 9.48 -4.08 -3.44
N SER A 17 10.08 -4.24 -4.60
CA SER A 17 11.33 -3.54 -4.96
C SER A 17 11.17 -2.02 -4.90
N THR A 18 10.07 -1.47 -5.40
CA THR A 18 9.83 -0.02 -5.34
C THR A 18 9.47 0.49 -3.95
N ILE A 19 8.88 -0.35 -3.09
CA ILE A 19 8.65 -0.03 -1.68
C ILE A 19 9.98 0.08 -0.92
N PHE A 20 10.88 -0.88 -1.09
CA PHE A 20 12.21 -0.79 -0.46
C PHE A 20 13.15 0.23 -1.11
N GLY A 21 12.82 0.69 -2.31
CA GLY A 21 13.49 1.81 -2.98
C GLY A 21 13.07 3.21 -2.53
N GLN A 22 12.20 3.33 -1.52
CA GLN A 22 11.78 4.64 -1.00
C GLN A 22 12.92 5.38 -0.33
N LEU A 23 13.00 6.70 -0.57
CA LEU A 23 14.08 7.55 -0.05
C LEU A 23 13.69 8.19 1.28
N ALA A 24 14.67 8.31 2.19
CA ALA A 24 14.58 9.01 3.47
C ALA A 24 13.49 8.48 4.43
N VAL A 25 13.16 7.20 4.31
CA VAL A 25 12.28 6.48 5.22
C VAL A 25 12.76 5.03 5.39
N ASP A 26 12.53 4.47 6.57
CA ASP A 26 12.68 3.03 6.82
C ASP A 26 11.30 2.37 6.73
N VAL A 27 11.20 1.22 6.07
CA VAL A 27 9.93 0.57 5.79
C VAL A 27 9.93 -0.87 6.26
N ASP A 28 8.98 -1.21 7.13
CA ASP A 28 8.56 -2.58 7.42
C ASP A 28 7.29 -2.90 6.62
N VAL A 29 7.23 -4.06 5.98
CA VAL A 29 6.11 -4.48 5.13
C VAL A 29 5.40 -5.67 5.74
N TYR A 30 4.16 -5.49 6.13
CA TYR A 30 3.25 -6.53 6.60
C TYR A 30 2.37 -7.00 5.45
N ILE A 31 2.51 -8.26 5.07
CA ILE A 31 1.82 -8.83 3.92
C ILE A 31 0.76 -9.83 4.39
N SER A 32 -0.46 -9.64 3.95
CA SER A 32 -1.53 -10.63 4.07
C SER A 32 -1.88 -11.17 2.68
N ILE A 33 -1.74 -12.49 2.53
CA ILE A 33 -1.93 -13.19 1.25
C ILE A 33 -3.26 -13.91 1.28
N ASP A 34 -4.22 -13.46 0.46
CA ASP A 34 -5.46 -14.20 0.19
C ASP A 34 -5.13 -15.53 -0.50
N LEU A 35 -5.96 -16.54 -0.31
CA LEU A 35 -5.77 -17.86 -0.91
C LEU A 35 -5.57 -17.74 -2.43
N SER A 36 -4.35 -17.95 -2.86
CA SER A 36 -3.87 -17.81 -4.24
C SER A 36 -3.43 -19.15 -4.81
N SER A 37 -3.55 -19.32 -6.11
CA SER A 37 -3.19 -20.55 -6.82
C SER A 37 -2.01 -20.37 -7.79
N ASP A 38 -1.52 -19.15 -7.95
CA ASP A 38 -0.50 -18.74 -8.93
C ASP A 38 0.95 -18.79 -8.42
N GLY A 39 1.17 -19.22 -7.16
CA GLY A 39 2.50 -19.22 -6.53
C GLY A 39 2.84 -17.93 -5.79
N THR A 40 1.86 -17.05 -5.54
CA THR A 40 2.04 -15.79 -4.79
C THR A 40 2.68 -16.03 -3.42
N GLU A 41 2.24 -17.04 -2.67
CA GLU A 41 2.78 -17.31 -1.34
C GLU A 41 4.25 -17.72 -1.39
N GLU A 42 4.62 -18.61 -2.29
CA GLU A 42 6.00 -19.08 -2.50
C GLU A 42 6.92 -17.92 -2.90
N LEU A 43 6.43 -17.02 -3.77
CA LEU A 43 7.16 -15.82 -4.17
C LEU A 43 7.42 -14.91 -2.97
N VAL A 44 6.40 -14.59 -2.17
CA VAL A 44 6.55 -13.72 -1.01
C VAL A 44 7.52 -14.33 0.01
N ARG A 45 7.42 -15.63 0.29
CA ARG A 45 8.35 -16.32 1.19
C ARG A 45 9.80 -16.26 0.67
N LYS A 46 10.01 -16.43 -0.62
CA LYS A 46 11.34 -16.30 -1.26
C LYS A 46 11.88 -14.87 -1.08
N ILE A 47 11.07 -13.85 -1.32
CA ILE A 47 11.49 -12.45 -1.17
C ILE A 47 11.79 -12.13 0.32
N GLN A 48 11.00 -12.66 1.25
CA GLN A 48 11.18 -12.49 2.68
C GLN A 48 12.55 -12.99 3.17
N ILE A 49 13.07 -14.09 2.63
CA ILE A 49 14.39 -14.64 3.02
C ILE A 49 15.50 -13.57 2.86
N SER A 50 15.41 -12.75 1.83
CA SER A 50 16.41 -11.70 1.53
C SER A 50 16.04 -10.34 2.14
N ASN A 51 14.87 -10.19 2.75
CA ASN A 51 14.36 -8.93 3.26
C ASN A 51 13.75 -9.11 4.66
N PRO A 52 14.53 -8.94 5.73
CA PRO A 52 14.09 -9.17 7.12
C PRO A 52 12.96 -8.22 7.57
N SER A 53 12.75 -7.12 6.88
CA SER A 53 11.65 -6.17 7.11
C SER A 53 10.32 -6.59 6.46
N ILE A 54 10.21 -7.82 5.94
CA ILE A 54 8.95 -8.39 5.45
C ILE A 54 8.37 -9.33 6.50
N PHE A 55 7.11 -9.12 6.86
CA PHE A 55 6.37 -9.91 7.82
C PHE A 55 5.10 -10.47 7.16
N ILE A 56 5.00 -11.80 7.02
CA ILE A 56 3.78 -12.45 6.53
C ILE A 56 2.82 -12.58 7.71
N VAL A 57 1.70 -11.87 7.64
CA VAL A 57 0.65 -11.82 8.68
C VAL A 57 -0.31 -12.99 8.51
N SER A 58 -0.71 -13.30 7.28
CA SER A 58 -1.61 -14.40 6.96
C SER A 58 -1.32 -14.94 5.56
N SER A 59 -1.48 -16.25 5.39
CA SER A 59 -1.44 -16.94 4.10
C SER A 59 -2.38 -18.14 4.11
N GLY A 60 -2.89 -18.52 2.94
CA GLY A 60 -3.76 -19.68 2.78
C GLY A 60 -5.20 -19.50 3.31
N GLN A 61 -5.55 -18.34 3.86
CA GLN A 61 -6.90 -17.98 4.26
C GLN A 61 -7.61 -17.26 3.13
N ARG A 62 -8.89 -17.57 2.90
CA ARG A 62 -9.69 -16.90 1.87
C ARG A 62 -10.43 -15.71 2.45
N PHE A 63 -10.05 -14.50 2.02
CA PHE A 63 -10.75 -13.25 2.34
C PHE A 63 -11.81 -12.92 1.27
N GLY A 64 -11.52 -13.20 0.00
CA GLY A 64 -12.42 -13.01 -1.13
C GLY A 64 -12.62 -11.57 -1.56
N SER A 65 -11.88 -10.63 -1.00
CA SER A 65 -11.77 -9.24 -1.49
C SER A 65 -10.60 -8.51 -0.86
N ALA A 66 -10.03 -7.55 -1.58
CA ALA A 66 -8.96 -6.68 -1.08
C ALA A 66 -9.38 -5.95 0.20
N ALA A 67 -10.61 -5.44 0.27
CA ALA A 67 -11.12 -4.74 1.45
C ALA A 67 -11.09 -5.61 2.72
N LYS A 68 -11.54 -6.86 2.65
CA LYS A 68 -11.49 -7.79 3.79
C LYS A 68 -10.07 -8.15 4.19
N ASN A 69 -9.18 -8.28 3.21
CA ASN A 69 -7.77 -8.55 3.43
C ASN A 69 -7.08 -7.36 4.13
N PHE A 70 -7.32 -6.13 3.69
CA PHE A 70 -6.86 -4.93 4.40
C PHE A 70 -7.46 -4.80 5.80
N TYR A 71 -8.74 -5.14 5.97
CA TYR A 71 -9.38 -5.14 7.29
C TYR A 71 -8.70 -6.11 8.25
N HIS A 72 -8.30 -7.28 7.76
CA HIS A 72 -7.53 -8.24 8.54
C HIS A 72 -6.16 -7.65 8.94
N LEU A 73 -5.43 -7.03 8.02
CA LEU A 73 -4.16 -6.37 8.32
C LEU A 73 -4.30 -5.29 9.39
N ILE A 74 -5.29 -4.41 9.26
CA ILE A 74 -5.54 -3.31 10.22
C ILE A 74 -5.83 -3.86 11.62
N ASN A 75 -6.57 -4.95 11.73
CA ASN A 75 -6.94 -5.53 13.03
C ASN A 75 -5.85 -6.41 13.65
N THR A 76 -4.87 -6.86 12.86
CA THR A 76 -3.87 -7.83 13.32
C THR A 76 -2.52 -7.18 13.60
N VAL A 77 -2.15 -6.16 12.81
CA VAL A 77 -0.82 -5.53 12.91
C VAL A 77 -0.83 -4.44 13.97
N ASP A 78 0.03 -4.57 14.97
CA ASP A 78 0.30 -3.48 15.92
C ASP A 78 1.12 -2.39 15.21
N VAL A 79 0.44 -1.29 14.89
CA VAL A 79 1.05 -0.14 14.21
C VAL A 79 1.55 0.94 15.17
N THR A 80 1.34 0.80 16.48
CA THR A 80 1.68 1.84 17.48
C THR A 80 3.18 2.13 17.59
N LYS A 81 4.02 1.20 17.15
CA LYS A 81 5.49 1.35 17.14
C LYS A 81 6.03 2.09 15.92
N TYR A 82 5.17 2.49 14.99
CA TYR A 82 5.54 3.22 13.77
C TYR A 82 5.03 4.65 13.82
N ASP A 83 5.75 5.55 13.17
CA ASP A 83 5.31 6.94 13.02
C ASP A 83 4.17 7.08 12.00
N TYR A 84 4.20 6.24 10.95
CA TYR A 84 3.26 6.31 9.83
C TYR A 84 2.81 4.93 9.38
N VAL A 85 1.61 4.88 8.82
CA VAL A 85 1.03 3.68 8.19
C VAL A 85 0.63 4.02 6.77
N ALA A 86 1.01 3.18 5.82
CA ALA A 86 0.59 3.31 4.42
C ALA A 86 0.01 1.99 3.91
N PHE A 87 -0.93 2.07 2.97
CA PHE A 87 -1.51 0.93 2.28
C PHE A 87 -0.84 0.73 0.93
N ALA A 88 -0.64 -0.52 0.54
CA ALA A 88 -0.09 -0.90 -0.75
C ALA A 88 -0.96 -2.00 -1.37
N ASP A 89 -1.39 -1.78 -2.59
CA ASP A 89 -1.88 -2.84 -3.46
C ASP A 89 -0.67 -3.60 -4.03
N GLN A 90 -0.88 -4.75 -4.64
CA GLN A 90 0.21 -5.65 -5.04
C GLN A 90 0.86 -5.31 -6.39
N ASP A 91 0.27 -4.42 -7.17
CA ASP A 91 0.50 -4.23 -8.60
C ASP A 91 0.86 -2.79 -9.00
N ASP A 92 1.28 -1.98 -8.03
CA ASP A 92 1.70 -0.60 -8.25
C ASP A 92 3.23 -0.48 -8.45
N ILE A 93 3.63 0.63 -9.02
CA ILE A 93 5.03 1.09 -9.07
C ILE A 93 5.12 2.41 -8.31
N TRP A 94 5.90 2.45 -7.25
CA TRP A 94 6.03 3.64 -6.41
C TRP A 94 7.23 4.50 -6.81
N LEU A 95 6.99 5.80 -6.96
CA LEU A 95 8.07 6.77 -7.16
C LEU A 95 8.96 6.82 -5.91
N PRO A 96 10.28 7.02 -6.05
CA PRO A 96 11.21 6.92 -4.92
C PRO A 96 10.93 7.88 -3.76
N ASP A 97 10.32 9.02 -4.03
CA ASP A 97 10.02 10.08 -3.05
C ASP A 97 8.56 10.05 -2.53
N LYS A 98 7.78 9.04 -2.89
CA LYS A 98 6.35 8.95 -2.54
C LYS A 98 6.11 9.06 -1.04
N LEU A 99 6.79 8.24 -0.24
CA LEU A 99 6.61 8.24 1.21
C LEU A 99 7.20 9.49 1.87
N SER A 100 8.39 9.91 1.49
CA SER A 100 9.00 11.12 2.05
C SER A 100 8.19 12.39 1.74
N SER A 101 7.58 12.47 0.56
CA SER A 101 6.66 13.56 0.19
C SER A 101 5.38 13.53 1.05
N ALA A 102 4.80 12.34 1.26
CA ALA A 102 3.63 12.18 2.12
C ALA A 102 3.93 12.58 3.57
N VAL A 103 5.02 12.08 4.16
CA VAL A 103 5.48 12.40 5.52
C VAL A 103 5.70 13.91 5.68
N SER A 104 6.37 14.54 4.72
CA SER A 104 6.60 15.99 4.73
C SER A 104 5.29 16.77 4.69
N SER A 105 4.31 16.31 3.91
CA SER A 105 3.00 16.94 3.83
C SER A 105 2.20 16.79 5.13
N LEU A 106 2.15 15.58 5.71
CA LEU A 106 1.50 15.30 6.99
C LEU A 106 2.05 16.19 8.10
N SER A 107 3.39 16.24 8.22
CA SER A 107 4.07 17.04 9.25
C SER A 107 3.85 18.54 9.08
N ARG A 108 3.97 19.06 7.84
CA ARG A 108 3.82 20.48 7.53
C ARG A 108 2.40 20.97 7.82
N ASN A 109 1.40 20.21 7.43
CA ASN A 109 0.00 20.60 7.52
C ASN A 109 -0.64 20.18 8.85
N LYS A 110 0.05 19.40 9.69
CA LYS A 110 -0.45 18.85 10.96
C LYS A 110 -1.77 18.11 10.79
N VAL A 111 -1.84 17.26 9.77
CA VAL A 111 -3.02 16.43 9.45
C VAL A 111 -2.69 14.95 9.66
N ALA A 112 -3.71 14.13 9.92
CA ALA A 112 -3.55 12.73 10.24
C ALA A 112 -3.54 11.82 8.99
N GLY A 113 -4.00 12.31 7.85
CA GLY A 113 -4.10 11.52 6.63
C GLY A 113 -3.64 12.31 5.40
N PHE A 114 -3.04 11.60 4.46
CA PHE A 114 -2.57 12.09 3.17
C PHE A 114 -3.02 11.13 2.07
N SER A 115 -3.42 11.68 0.94
CA SER A 115 -3.68 10.96 -0.29
C SER A 115 -3.06 11.72 -1.46
N SER A 116 -2.50 11.00 -2.41
CA SER A 116 -1.88 11.59 -3.61
C SER A 116 -2.65 11.27 -4.86
N ASP A 117 -2.40 12.04 -5.92
CA ASP A 117 -2.74 11.65 -7.27
C ASP A 117 -1.93 10.41 -7.69
N VAL A 118 -2.42 9.68 -8.69
CA VAL A 118 -1.74 8.53 -9.26
C VAL A 118 -1.71 8.62 -10.77
N TYR A 119 -0.67 8.04 -11.38
CA TYR A 119 -0.64 7.79 -12.80
C TYR A 119 -1.13 6.37 -13.07
N ALA A 120 -2.30 6.23 -13.71
CA ALA A 120 -2.72 4.96 -14.28
C ALA A 120 -1.99 4.73 -15.61
N PHE A 121 -1.43 3.54 -15.82
CA PHE A 121 -0.78 3.19 -17.07
C PHE A 121 -1.32 1.88 -17.65
N TRP A 122 -1.33 1.80 -18.96
CA TRP A 122 -1.76 0.62 -19.71
C TRP A 122 -0.60 0.12 -20.56
N PRO A 123 0.15 -0.88 -20.10
CA PRO A 123 1.35 -1.36 -20.79
C PRO A 123 1.08 -1.76 -22.26
N ASN A 124 -0.03 -2.45 -22.50
CA ASN A 124 -0.42 -2.91 -23.84
C ASN A 124 -0.74 -1.79 -24.82
N ARG A 125 -1.00 -0.58 -24.33
CA ARG A 125 -1.31 0.60 -25.15
C ARG A 125 -0.22 1.65 -25.12
N CYS A 126 0.83 1.46 -24.31
CA CYS A 126 1.86 2.46 -24.03
C CYS A 126 1.29 3.83 -23.68
N THR A 127 0.17 3.87 -22.94
CA THR A 127 -0.50 5.10 -22.55
C THR A 127 -0.54 5.21 -21.03
N PHE A 128 -0.57 6.45 -20.55
CA PHE A 128 -0.76 6.75 -19.13
C PHE A 128 -1.71 7.95 -18.99
N SER A 129 -2.37 8.06 -17.84
CA SER A 129 -3.24 9.17 -17.50
C SER A 129 -3.10 9.54 -16.04
N LEU A 130 -3.07 10.84 -15.75
CA LEU A 130 -3.11 11.33 -14.37
C LEU A 130 -4.53 11.16 -13.83
N VAL A 131 -4.65 10.40 -12.75
CA VAL A 131 -5.88 10.26 -11.96
C VAL A 131 -5.75 11.15 -10.74
N LYS A 132 -6.50 12.22 -10.71
CA LYS A 132 -6.51 13.17 -9.60
C LYS A 132 -7.91 13.43 -9.09
N LYS A 133 -8.02 13.86 -7.85
CA LYS A 133 -9.27 14.31 -7.28
C LYS A 133 -9.67 15.64 -7.94
N SER A 134 -10.84 15.67 -8.55
CA SER A 134 -11.29 16.81 -9.34
C SER A 134 -11.77 17.99 -8.50
N LEU A 135 -12.28 17.72 -7.30
CA LEU A 135 -12.87 18.71 -6.41
C LEU A 135 -12.17 18.72 -5.05
N PRO A 136 -12.12 19.87 -4.35
CA PRO A 136 -11.70 19.92 -2.97
C PRO A 136 -12.59 19.02 -2.10
N THR A 137 -12.01 18.34 -1.15
CA THR A 137 -12.77 17.52 -0.19
C THR A 137 -13.63 18.39 0.71
N THR A 138 -14.85 17.95 0.96
CA THR A 138 -15.77 18.50 1.96
C THR A 138 -15.89 17.56 3.16
N GLY A 139 -16.46 18.04 4.27
CA GLY A 139 -16.58 17.25 5.50
C GLY A 139 -17.45 15.99 5.38
N LEU A 140 -18.23 15.84 4.30
CA LEU A 140 -19.16 14.72 4.10
C LEU A 140 -18.75 13.79 2.96
N ASP A 141 -17.68 14.09 2.23
CA ASP A 141 -17.25 13.32 1.05
C ASP A 141 -16.99 11.85 1.38
N HIS A 142 -16.49 11.55 2.57
CA HIS A 142 -16.20 10.19 3.01
C HIS A 142 -17.42 9.25 3.03
N PHE A 143 -18.64 9.77 2.95
CA PHE A 143 -19.85 8.96 2.80
C PHE A 143 -20.15 8.58 1.33
N TYR A 144 -19.58 9.29 0.36
CA TYR A 144 -19.96 9.19 -1.03
C TYR A 144 -18.83 8.78 -1.95
N GLU A 145 -17.59 9.09 -1.59
CA GLU A 145 -16.43 8.72 -2.40
C GLU A 145 -15.18 8.44 -1.52
N SER A 146 -14.28 7.63 -2.06
CA SER A 146 -12.97 7.42 -1.46
C SER A 146 -12.10 8.68 -1.62
N PRO A 147 -11.25 9.02 -0.63
CA PRO A 147 -10.28 10.10 -0.75
C PRO A 147 -9.21 9.85 -1.82
N GLY A 148 -9.17 8.67 -2.40
CA GLY A 148 -8.26 8.23 -3.44
C GLY A 148 -8.06 6.70 -3.42
N PRO A 149 -7.30 6.15 -4.38
CA PRO A 149 -6.92 4.74 -4.35
C PRO A 149 -6.20 4.38 -3.04
N GLY A 150 -6.40 3.17 -2.54
CA GLY A 150 -5.80 2.68 -1.29
C GLY A 150 -4.28 2.87 -1.27
N CYS A 151 -3.62 2.54 -2.36
CA CYS A 151 -2.17 2.69 -2.55
C CYS A 151 -1.65 4.13 -2.47
N SER A 152 -2.51 5.14 -2.54
CA SER A 152 -2.11 6.54 -2.40
C SER A 152 -2.14 7.03 -0.95
N GLN A 153 -2.69 6.26 -0.01
CA GLN A 153 -3.01 6.72 1.34
C GLN A 153 -1.87 6.46 2.32
N VAL A 154 -1.54 7.50 3.10
CA VAL A 154 -0.59 7.46 4.21
C VAL A 154 -1.21 8.16 5.42
N PHE A 155 -1.10 7.55 6.59
CA PHE A 155 -1.65 8.07 7.84
C PHE A 155 -0.57 8.19 8.92
N THR A 156 -0.73 9.14 9.84
CA THR A 156 0.02 9.10 11.09
C THR A 156 -0.46 7.91 11.91
N SER A 157 0.47 7.19 12.53
CA SER A 157 0.10 6.21 13.55
C SER A 157 -0.58 6.95 14.70
N ALA A 158 -1.72 6.46 15.17
CA ALA A 158 -2.33 7.02 16.37
C ALA A 158 -1.43 6.69 17.56
N SER A 159 -0.85 7.71 18.16
CA SER A 159 -0.19 7.64 19.46
C SER A 159 -1.23 7.70 20.58
#